data_63fc5650b182396baa53d980ed662bb7
#
_entry.id   63fc5650b182396baa53d980ed662bb7
#
_cell.length_a   1.000
_cell.length_b   1.000
_cell.length_c   1.000
_cell.angle_alpha   90.00
_cell.angle_beta   90.00
_cell.angle_gamma   90.00
#
_symmetry.space_group_name_H-M   'P 1'
#
loop_
_entity.id
_entity.type
_entity.pdbx_description
1 polymer ?
#
loop_
_entity_poly.entity_id
_entity_poly.type
_entity_poly.pdbx_seq_one_letter_code
_entity_poly.pdbx_strand_id
1 'polypeptide(L)'
;MAAAPAAPRGWQLLLVLSAAGLGTPGASRPPNIVLLLMDDMGWGDLGVYGEPSRETPNLDRMAAEGMLFPNFYSANPLCSPSRAALLTGRLPIRNGFYTTNAHARNAYTPQDVVGGIPSSERLLPELLKEAGYTSKIVGKWHLGHRPQFHPLKHGFDEWFGSPNCHFGPYDNKARPNIPVYRDWEMVGRFYEEFPINLKTGEANLTQIYLEEALDFIRTQQAKQCPFFLYWAIDATHAPVYASRPFLGTSQRGLYGDAVREIDDSVGKILSLLRRLGMERDTFVFFTSDNGAALISAPKEGGSNGPFLCGKQTTFEGGMREPAIAWWPGHIAAGQVSHQLGSIMDLFTTSLSLASLQPPSDRAVDGLDLLPTLLQGQLTDRPIFYYRGNTLMAVTLGQYKAHFWTWTNSWEEFRQGVNFCPGQNVSGVTTHTQEEHTKLPLVFHLGRDPGERFPLSFASEEYQVALERATWAVQQHQEALVPGQPQLNICDQAVMNWAPPGCEKLKKCLTPPESAPTKCLWPH
;
A
#
# COMPACT_ATOMS: atom_id res chain seq x y z
N MET A 1 49.81 44.16 71.34
CA MET A 1 51.21 43.74 71.62
C MET A 1 51.28 42.27 71.32
N ALA A 2 52.28 41.84 70.68
CA ALA A 2 52.58 40.49 70.18
C ALA A 2 52.06 40.13 68.82
N ALA A 3 52.97 40.13 67.89
CA ALA A 3 52.87 39.69 66.49
C ALA A 3 52.82 38.16 66.39
N ALA A 4 52.03 37.63 65.46
CA ALA A 4 52.07 36.24 65.06
C ALA A 4 52.91 36.06 63.77
N PRO A 5 53.65 34.99 63.60
CA PRO A 5 54.55 34.81 62.49
C PRO A 5 53.88 34.17 61.24
N ALA A 6 54.44 34.45 60.07
CA ALA A 6 54.02 33.98 58.77
C ALA A 6 54.24 32.48 58.56
N ALA A 7 53.31 31.80 57.86
CA ALA A 7 53.38 30.42 57.40
C ALA A 7 53.91 30.33 55.94
N PRO A 8 54.66 29.26 55.55
CA PRO A 8 55.31 29.16 54.27
C PRO A 8 54.35 28.73 53.12
N ARG A 9 54.66 29.18 51.91
CA ARG A 9 54.02 28.83 50.67
C ARG A 9 54.19 27.36 50.29
N GLY A 10 53.10 26.58 50.37
CA GLY A 10 53.07 25.21 49.83
C GLY A 10 52.73 25.24 48.32
N TRP A 11 53.47 24.48 47.59
CA TRP A 11 53.27 24.22 46.16
C TRP A 11 52.02 23.37 45.97
N GLN A 12 50.99 23.89 45.24
CA GLN A 12 49.85 23.10 44.79
C GLN A 12 50.23 22.37 43.49
N LEU A 13 50.33 21.05 43.57
CA LEU A 13 50.35 20.15 42.42
C LEU A 13 48.94 20.17 41.80
N LEU A 14 48.83 20.71 40.60
CA LEU A 14 47.63 20.53 39.77
C LEU A 14 47.61 19.10 39.22
N LEU A 15 46.79 18.24 39.83
CA LEU A 15 46.37 16.98 39.25
C LEU A 15 45.36 17.27 38.12
N VAL A 16 45.82 17.20 36.88
CA VAL A 16 44.93 17.15 35.71
C VAL A 16 44.30 15.76 35.66
N LEU A 17 43.13 15.61 36.23
CA LEU A 17 42.22 14.48 35.98
C LEU A 17 41.72 14.59 34.56
N SER A 18 42.30 13.81 33.64
CA SER A 18 41.69 13.54 32.35
C SER A 18 40.37 12.83 32.58
N ALA A 19 39.27 13.56 32.49
CA ALA A 19 37.93 12.98 32.38
C ALA A 19 37.90 12.18 31.07
N ALA A 20 38.12 10.86 31.19
CA ALA A 20 37.71 9.94 30.14
C ALA A 20 36.19 10.11 29.96
N GLY A 21 35.79 10.67 28.85
CA GLY A 21 34.40 10.84 28.51
C GLY A 21 33.68 9.50 28.58
N LEU A 22 32.83 9.35 29.59
CA LEU A 22 31.75 8.38 29.54
C LEU A 22 30.89 8.81 28.36
N GLY A 23 31.08 8.15 27.19
CA GLY A 23 30.19 8.27 26.07
C GLY A 23 28.76 8.01 26.56
N THR A 24 27.86 8.97 26.33
CA THR A 24 26.45 8.73 26.45
C THR A 24 26.16 7.40 25.72
N PRO A 25 25.32 6.50 26.30
CA PRO A 25 24.90 5.30 25.58
C PRO A 25 24.36 5.79 24.23
N GLY A 26 25.02 5.39 23.14
CA GLY A 26 24.69 5.83 21.80
C GLY A 26 23.22 5.56 21.58
N ALA A 27 22.46 6.58 21.16
CA ALA A 27 21.10 6.39 20.71
C ALA A 27 21.13 5.24 19.69
N SER A 28 20.41 4.15 19.98
CA SER A 28 20.36 3.00 19.09
C SER A 28 19.88 3.52 17.73
N ARG A 29 20.61 3.16 16.67
CA ARG A 29 20.26 3.53 15.29
C ARG A 29 18.82 3.09 15.03
N PRO A 30 17.96 3.94 14.42
CA PRO A 30 16.61 3.54 14.06
C PRO A 30 16.64 2.36 13.08
N PRO A 31 15.69 1.41 13.15
CA PRO A 31 15.68 0.24 12.27
C PRO A 31 15.47 0.64 10.81
N ASN A 32 15.97 -0.16 9.89
CA ASN A 32 15.60 -0.05 8.49
C ASN A 32 14.11 -0.46 8.33
N ILE A 33 13.46 0.07 7.30
CA ILE A 33 12.05 -0.18 7.03
C ILE A 33 11.93 -0.70 5.60
N VAL A 34 11.28 -1.85 5.43
CA VAL A 34 10.99 -2.46 4.13
C VAL A 34 9.49 -2.71 4.05
N LEU A 35 8.81 -2.03 3.15
CA LEU A 35 7.41 -2.26 2.82
C LEU A 35 7.30 -2.97 1.48
N LEU A 36 6.74 -4.18 1.50
CA LEU A 36 6.51 -5.03 0.34
C LEU A 36 5.03 -4.92 -0.02
N LEU A 37 4.71 -4.12 -1.04
CA LEU A 37 3.33 -3.87 -1.47
C LEU A 37 3.06 -4.56 -2.79
N MET A 38 2.09 -5.46 -2.80
CA MET A 38 1.62 -6.15 -4.00
C MET A 38 0.49 -5.37 -4.66
N ASP A 39 0.26 -5.63 -5.94
CA ASP A 39 -0.79 -5.03 -6.75
C ASP A 39 -1.85 -6.09 -7.08
N ASP A 40 -3.07 -5.90 -6.62
CA ASP A 40 -4.19 -6.83 -6.83
C ASP A 40 -4.02 -8.25 -6.24
N MET A 41 -3.16 -8.43 -5.25
CA MET A 41 -3.04 -9.72 -4.56
C MET A 41 -4.14 -9.88 -3.52
N GLY A 42 -4.91 -10.97 -3.61
CA GLY A 42 -6.03 -11.22 -2.71
C GLY A 42 -5.62 -11.83 -1.38
N TRP A 43 -6.50 -11.66 -0.39
CA TRP A 43 -6.31 -12.23 0.94
C TRP A 43 -6.09 -13.75 0.94
N GLY A 44 -6.77 -14.47 0.04
CA GLY A 44 -6.71 -15.92 -0.07
C GLY A 44 -5.59 -16.47 -0.95
N ASP A 45 -4.62 -15.65 -1.37
CA ASP A 45 -3.58 -16.07 -2.32
C ASP A 45 -2.35 -16.73 -1.67
N LEU A 46 -2.23 -16.67 -0.34
CA LEU A 46 -1.08 -17.22 0.40
C LEU A 46 -1.44 -18.52 1.12
N GLY A 47 -0.46 -19.44 1.21
CA GLY A 47 -0.62 -20.72 1.93
C GLY A 47 -1.02 -20.52 3.39
N VAL A 48 -0.41 -19.54 4.08
CA VAL A 48 -0.72 -19.20 5.48
C VAL A 48 -2.15 -18.66 5.67
N TYR A 49 -2.82 -18.21 4.61
CA TYR A 49 -4.22 -17.80 4.59
C TYR A 49 -5.17 -18.90 4.05
N GLY A 50 -4.65 -20.09 3.79
CA GLY A 50 -5.44 -21.26 3.40
C GLY A 50 -5.47 -21.57 1.91
N GLU A 51 -4.59 -20.96 1.09
CA GLU A 51 -4.42 -21.33 -0.31
C GLU A 51 -3.91 -22.78 -0.40
N PRO A 52 -4.67 -23.71 -1.05
CA PRO A 52 -4.40 -25.14 -0.90
C PRO A 52 -3.17 -25.64 -1.67
N SER A 53 -2.69 -24.94 -2.69
CA SER A 53 -1.48 -25.34 -3.43
C SER A 53 -0.20 -25.19 -2.63
N ARG A 54 -0.21 -24.34 -1.59
CA ARG A 54 0.93 -24.06 -0.72
C ARG A 54 2.18 -23.60 -1.48
N GLU A 55 1.98 -22.74 -2.45
CA GLU A 55 3.03 -22.28 -3.36
C GLU A 55 3.77 -21.02 -2.86
N THR A 56 3.55 -20.61 -1.58
CA THR A 56 4.17 -19.44 -0.96
C THR A 56 5.01 -19.77 0.29
N PRO A 57 6.00 -20.70 0.19
CA PRO A 57 6.71 -21.20 1.37
C PRO A 57 7.57 -20.13 2.07
N ASN A 58 8.04 -19.09 1.37
CA ASN A 58 8.84 -18.03 1.97
C ASN A 58 7.96 -17.03 2.75
N LEU A 59 6.80 -16.66 2.21
CA LEU A 59 5.81 -15.83 2.90
C LEU A 59 5.19 -16.57 4.09
N ASP A 60 4.92 -17.87 3.95
CA ASP A 60 4.45 -18.72 5.06
C ASP A 60 5.49 -18.77 6.18
N ARG A 61 6.79 -18.88 5.84
CA ARG A 61 7.89 -18.82 6.80
C ARG A 61 8.02 -17.42 7.43
N MET A 62 7.87 -16.35 6.64
CA MET A 62 7.86 -14.98 7.15
C MET A 62 6.78 -14.80 8.23
N ALA A 63 5.58 -15.35 8.01
CA ALA A 63 4.50 -15.34 8.99
C ALA A 63 4.83 -16.19 10.23
N ALA A 64 5.42 -17.39 10.04
CA ALA A 64 5.82 -18.26 11.14
C ALA A 64 6.95 -17.66 12.01
N GLU A 65 7.79 -16.82 11.46
CA GLU A 65 8.86 -16.13 12.16
C GLU A 65 8.44 -14.74 12.68
N GLY A 66 7.27 -14.26 12.31
CA GLY A 66 6.75 -12.94 12.63
C GLY A 66 5.32 -12.97 13.13
N MET A 67 4.51 -12.03 12.64
CA MET A 67 3.11 -11.86 13.03
C MET A 67 2.21 -11.79 11.81
N LEU A 68 1.14 -12.59 11.83
CA LEU A 68 0.08 -12.61 10.83
C LEU A 68 -1.06 -11.67 11.24
N PHE A 69 -1.60 -10.91 10.30
CA PHE A 69 -2.76 -10.02 10.50
C PHE A 69 -3.94 -10.45 9.61
N PRO A 70 -4.86 -11.30 10.10
CA PRO A 70 -6.03 -11.71 9.31
C PRO A 70 -7.03 -10.59 9.01
N ASN A 71 -6.98 -9.49 9.76
CA ASN A 71 -7.92 -8.36 9.71
C ASN A 71 -7.21 -7.07 9.29
N PHE A 72 -6.47 -7.11 8.18
CA PHE A 72 -5.78 -5.94 7.64
C PHE A 72 -6.49 -5.42 6.40
N TYR A 73 -6.59 -4.09 6.26
CA TYR A 73 -7.43 -3.46 5.25
C TYR A 73 -6.68 -2.43 4.43
N SER A 74 -6.95 -2.40 3.13
CA SER A 74 -6.65 -1.25 2.29
C SER A 74 -7.49 -0.03 2.71
N ALA A 75 -7.13 1.16 2.24
CA ALA A 75 -7.91 2.38 2.51
C ALA A 75 -8.98 2.66 1.47
N ASN A 76 -8.91 1.96 0.35
CA ASN A 76 -9.85 2.04 -0.78
C ASN A 76 -9.74 0.75 -1.60
N PRO A 77 -10.80 0.26 -2.23
CA PRO A 77 -10.72 -0.95 -3.05
C PRO A 77 -10.03 -0.73 -4.41
N LEU A 78 -9.11 0.23 -4.50
CA LEU A 78 -8.33 0.58 -5.70
C LEU A 78 -6.91 1.04 -5.37
N CYS A 79 -6.00 0.78 -6.32
CA CYS A 79 -4.56 0.97 -6.21
C CYS A 79 -4.13 2.39 -5.81
N SER A 80 -4.43 3.41 -6.66
CA SER A 80 -3.91 4.77 -6.45
C SER A 80 -4.36 5.39 -5.12
N PRO A 81 -5.66 5.35 -4.76
CA PRO A 81 -6.11 5.88 -3.48
C PRO A 81 -5.48 5.17 -2.27
N SER A 82 -5.33 3.83 -2.34
CA SER A 82 -4.67 3.06 -1.27
C SER A 82 -3.19 3.41 -1.13
N ARG A 83 -2.47 3.57 -2.24
CA ARG A 83 -1.06 3.97 -2.24
C ARG A 83 -0.87 5.39 -1.69
N ALA A 84 -1.78 6.31 -2.05
CA ALA A 84 -1.80 7.65 -1.45
C ALA A 84 -2.05 7.59 0.06
N ALA A 85 -2.98 6.75 0.50
CA ALA A 85 -3.28 6.58 1.92
C ALA A 85 -2.11 5.95 2.70
N LEU A 86 -1.42 4.95 2.14
CA LEU A 86 -0.21 4.36 2.74
C LEU A 86 0.86 5.43 2.97
N LEU A 87 1.15 6.25 1.96
CA LEU A 87 2.26 7.19 2.01
C LEU A 87 1.94 8.49 2.77
N THR A 88 0.67 8.79 3.06
CA THR A 88 0.23 9.98 3.82
C THR A 88 -0.32 9.67 5.21
N GLY A 89 -0.65 8.40 5.51
CA GLY A 89 -1.36 7.99 6.73
C GLY A 89 -2.80 8.48 6.80
N ARG A 90 -3.40 8.91 5.67
CA ARG A 90 -4.70 9.61 5.62
C ARG A 90 -5.65 8.95 4.64
N LEU A 91 -6.93 8.92 5.00
CA LEU A 91 -7.97 8.45 4.07
C LEU A 91 -7.95 9.21 2.74
N PRO A 92 -8.25 8.56 1.61
CA PRO A 92 -8.30 9.20 0.30
C PRO A 92 -9.21 10.44 0.24
N ILE A 93 -10.33 10.42 0.97
CA ILE A 93 -11.23 11.57 1.10
C ILE A 93 -10.57 12.79 1.74
N ARG A 94 -9.52 12.60 2.58
CA ARG A 94 -8.77 13.67 3.23
C ARG A 94 -7.57 14.14 2.40
N ASN A 95 -6.83 13.20 1.78
CA ASN A 95 -5.63 13.54 1.01
C ASN A 95 -5.92 13.96 -0.44
N GLY A 96 -7.19 13.94 -0.87
CA GLY A 96 -7.61 14.37 -2.20
C GLY A 96 -7.59 13.28 -3.26
N PHE A 97 -7.15 12.06 -2.95
CA PHE A 97 -7.05 10.98 -3.94
C PHE A 97 -8.41 10.29 -4.19
N TYR A 98 -9.38 11.08 -4.60
CA TYR A 98 -10.73 10.65 -4.92
C TYR A 98 -11.35 11.51 -6.03
N THR A 99 -12.54 11.11 -6.50
CA THR A 99 -13.34 11.84 -7.49
C THR A 99 -14.74 12.13 -6.98
N THR A 100 -15.32 13.23 -7.42
CA THR A 100 -16.72 13.59 -7.23
C THR A 100 -17.55 13.38 -8.50
N ASN A 101 -16.95 12.85 -9.56
CA ASN A 101 -17.66 12.53 -10.79
C ASN A 101 -18.61 11.35 -10.57
N ALA A 102 -19.88 11.52 -10.85
CA ALA A 102 -20.91 10.53 -10.54
C ALA A 102 -20.68 9.17 -11.23
N HIS A 103 -20.07 9.17 -12.42
CA HIS A 103 -19.74 7.96 -13.17
C HIS A 103 -18.36 7.37 -12.85
N ALA A 104 -17.51 8.09 -12.14
CA ALA A 104 -16.12 7.74 -11.90
C ALA A 104 -15.78 7.61 -10.41
N ARG A 105 -16.69 7.10 -9.60
CA ARG A 105 -16.56 7.09 -8.14
C ARG A 105 -15.41 6.22 -7.62
N ASN A 106 -15.01 5.22 -8.40
CA ASN A 106 -13.83 4.38 -8.10
C ASN A 106 -12.65 4.72 -9.02
N ALA A 107 -12.41 6.00 -9.27
CA ALA A 107 -11.31 6.41 -10.13
C ALA A 107 -9.96 6.03 -9.54
N TYR A 108 -9.11 5.54 -10.39
CA TYR A 108 -7.67 5.42 -10.21
C TYR A 108 -6.98 6.48 -11.09
N THR A 109 -5.66 6.51 -11.18
CA THR A 109 -4.95 7.46 -12.03
C THR A 109 -4.50 6.85 -13.37
N PRO A 110 -5.38 6.66 -14.38
CA PRO A 110 -4.92 6.38 -15.74
C PRO A 110 -4.06 7.52 -16.24
N GLN A 111 -3.36 7.30 -17.34
CA GLN A 111 -2.33 8.23 -17.83
C GLN A 111 -2.84 9.64 -18.12
N ASP A 112 -4.13 9.79 -18.43
CA ASP A 112 -4.77 11.06 -18.81
C ASP A 112 -5.32 11.87 -17.62
N VAL A 113 -5.20 11.40 -16.38
CA VAL A 113 -5.57 12.20 -15.21
C VAL A 113 -4.61 13.36 -15.02
N VAL A 114 -5.17 14.58 -14.95
CA VAL A 114 -4.40 15.81 -14.77
C VAL A 114 -3.86 15.96 -13.36
N GLY A 115 -4.62 15.49 -12.35
CA GLY A 115 -4.25 15.57 -10.95
C GLY A 115 -3.28 14.47 -10.51
N GLY A 116 -2.89 14.54 -9.26
CA GLY A 116 -1.99 13.61 -8.58
C GLY A 116 -1.87 13.98 -7.11
N ILE A 117 -0.87 13.44 -6.43
CA ILE A 117 -0.69 13.70 -5.01
C ILE A 117 -0.46 15.20 -4.76
N PRO A 118 -1.29 15.88 -3.93
CA PRO A 118 -1.13 17.29 -3.68
C PRO A 118 0.23 17.60 -3.03
N SER A 119 0.87 18.69 -3.46
CA SER A 119 2.14 19.16 -2.88
C SER A 119 2.01 19.59 -1.41
N SER A 120 0.78 19.80 -0.94
CA SER A 120 0.49 20.07 0.47
C SER A 120 0.54 18.81 1.34
N GLU A 121 0.45 17.61 0.75
CA GLU A 121 0.60 16.36 1.50
C GLU A 121 2.08 16.09 1.79
N ARG A 122 2.35 15.66 3.02
CA ARG A 122 3.70 15.23 3.44
C ARG A 122 3.77 13.70 3.41
N LEU A 123 4.61 13.18 2.54
CA LEU A 123 4.73 11.74 2.34
C LEU A 123 5.75 11.14 3.31
N LEU A 124 5.56 9.84 3.58
CA LEU A 124 6.41 9.08 4.49
C LEU A 124 7.92 9.25 4.22
N PRO A 125 8.44 9.14 2.98
CA PRO A 125 9.88 9.31 2.73
C PRO A 125 10.37 10.73 3.00
N GLU A 126 9.53 11.78 2.85
CA GLU A 126 9.91 13.15 3.22
C GLU A 126 10.17 13.28 4.72
N LEU A 127 9.29 12.65 5.52
CA LEU A 127 9.40 12.68 6.97
C LEU A 127 10.57 11.81 7.46
N LEU A 128 10.73 10.61 6.90
CA LEU A 128 11.84 9.71 7.26
C LEU A 128 13.22 10.33 6.96
N LYS A 129 13.29 11.20 5.97
CA LYS A 129 14.51 11.95 5.66
C LYS A 129 14.97 12.83 6.81
N GLU A 130 14.04 13.35 7.63
CA GLU A 130 14.35 14.12 8.85
C GLU A 130 15.10 13.27 9.91
N ALA A 131 14.88 11.94 9.90
CA ALA A 131 15.58 10.98 10.76
C ALA A 131 16.82 10.34 10.06
N GLY A 132 17.25 10.88 8.92
CA GLY A 132 18.45 10.47 8.22
C GLY A 132 18.29 9.22 7.35
N TYR A 133 17.08 8.81 7.02
CA TYR A 133 16.85 7.70 6.11
C TYR A 133 17.16 8.06 4.67
N THR A 134 17.74 7.10 3.94
CA THR A 134 17.77 7.09 2.47
C THR A 134 16.61 6.24 1.98
N SER A 135 15.81 6.77 1.05
CA SER A 135 14.57 6.12 0.62
C SER A 135 14.62 5.73 -0.85
N LYS A 136 14.20 4.50 -1.18
CA LYS A 136 14.03 4.04 -2.56
C LYS A 136 12.65 3.45 -2.78
N ILE A 137 12.03 3.82 -3.88
CA ILE A 137 10.86 3.13 -4.43
C ILE A 137 11.29 2.26 -5.60
N VAL A 138 10.83 1.01 -5.60
CA VAL A 138 11.00 0.07 -6.72
C VAL A 138 9.63 -0.39 -7.18
N GLY A 139 9.31 -0.16 -8.46
CA GLY A 139 8.04 -0.54 -9.07
C GLY A 139 7.08 0.62 -9.27
N LYS A 140 5.81 0.37 -9.08
CA LYS A 140 4.68 1.24 -9.40
C LYS A 140 4.51 2.39 -8.40
N TRP A 141 4.49 3.64 -8.94
CA TRP A 141 4.19 4.85 -8.17
C TRP A 141 2.69 5.11 -8.03
N HIS A 142 2.02 5.37 -9.13
CA HIS A 142 0.57 5.56 -9.29
C HIS A 142 -0.05 6.76 -8.55
N LEU A 143 0.73 7.81 -8.26
CA LEU A 143 0.27 9.02 -7.58
C LEU A 143 0.35 10.27 -8.47
N GLY A 144 0.29 10.10 -9.77
CA GLY A 144 0.27 11.16 -10.77
C GLY A 144 1.35 11.01 -11.82
N HIS A 145 1.07 11.53 -13.02
CA HIS A 145 1.92 11.34 -14.22
C HIS A 145 2.73 12.57 -14.58
N ARG A 146 2.33 13.74 -14.09
CA ARG A 146 2.99 15.02 -14.42
C ARG A 146 4.27 15.19 -13.59
N PRO A 147 5.26 15.98 -14.08
CA PRO A 147 6.56 16.12 -13.43
C PRO A 147 6.53 16.58 -11.97
N GLN A 148 5.51 17.35 -11.57
CA GLN A 148 5.37 17.81 -10.18
C GLN A 148 5.01 16.66 -9.21
N PHE A 149 4.45 15.57 -9.72
CA PHE A 149 4.06 14.38 -8.93
C PHE A 149 5.12 13.30 -8.91
N HIS A 150 6.31 13.57 -9.45
CA HIS A 150 7.40 12.60 -9.52
C HIS A 150 7.83 12.15 -8.11
N PRO A 151 8.08 10.85 -7.84
CA PRO A 151 8.37 10.35 -6.50
C PRO A 151 9.60 11.01 -5.85
N LEU A 152 10.63 11.38 -6.63
CA LEU A 152 11.80 12.06 -6.11
C LEU A 152 11.52 13.52 -5.66
N LYS A 153 10.38 14.10 -6.03
CA LYS A 153 9.90 15.37 -5.48
C LYS A 153 9.14 15.21 -4.15
N HIS A 154 8.84 13.96 -3.80
CA HIS A 154 8.09 13.59 -2.62
C HIS A 154 8.92 12.76 -1.64
N GLY A 155 10.23 13.04 -1.55
CA GLY A 155 11.14 12.53 -0.53
C GLY A 155 11.89 11.25 -0.87
N PHE A 156 11.55 10.51 -1.92
CA PHE A 156 12.38 9.40 -2.37
C PHE A 156 13.70 9.90 -2.96
N ASP A 157 14.80 9.23 -2.63
CA ASP A 157 16.14 9.54 -3.15
C ASP A 157 16.42 8.79 -4.46
N GLU A 158 15.86 7.59 -4.62
CA GLU A 158 16.01 6.74 -5.79
C GLU A 158 14.66 6.17 -6.22
N TRP A 159 14.48 6.00 -7.53
CA TRP A 159 13.34 5.32 -8.12
C TRP A 159 13.75 4.44 -9.30
N PHE A 160 13.28 3.19 -9.31
CA PHE A 160 13.23 2.36 -10.50
C PHE A 160 11.83 1.80 -10.65
N GLY A 161 11.11 2.18 -11.71
CA GLY A 161 9.74 1.71 -11.91
C GLY A 161 8.92 2.62 -12.82
N SER A 162 7.60 2.56 -12.66
CA SER A 162 6.64 3.18 -13.56
C SER A 162 5.64 4.08 -12.84
N PRO A 163 5.19 5.18 -13.47
CA PRO A 163 4.17 6.05 -12.89
C PRO A 163 2.78 5.41 -12.87
N ASN A 164 2.58 4.26 -13.51
CA ASN A 164 1.30 3.53 -13.58
C ASN A 164 1.53 2.01 -13.60
N CYS A 165 0.45 1.22 -13.67
CA CYS A 165 0.51 -0.20 -14.00
C CYS A 165 1.06 -0.40 -15.42
N HIS A 166 1.46 -1.61 -15.73
CA HIS A 166 1.94 -2.00 -17.07
C HIS A 166 0.80 -2.23 -18.09
N PHE A 167 -0.23 -1.38 -18.06
CA PHE A 167 -1.29 -1.43 -19.07
C PHE A 167 -0.74 -1.25 -20.49
N GLY A 168 -1.37 -1.93 -21.42
CA GLY A 168 -0.99 -1.88 -22.83
C GLY A 168 -1.11 -3.24 -23.52
N PRO A 169 -0.44 -3.45 -24.67
CA PRO A 169 0.33 -2.44 -25.40
C PRO A 169 -0.55 -1.35 -26.02
N TYR A 170 -0.01 -0.14 -26.07
CA TYR A 170 -0.61 0.99 -26.77
C TYR A 170 0.13 1.27 -28.08
N ASP A 171 -0.50 2.05 -28.95
CA ASP A 171 -0.01 2.30 -30.31
C ASP A 171 0.99 3.48 -30.42
N ASN A 172 1.27 4.17 -29.31
CA ASN A 172 2.07 5.38 -29.26
C ASN A 172 1.57 6.55 -30.14
N LYS A 173 0.29 6.49 -30.55
CA LYS A 173 -0.39 7.52 -31.35
C LYS A 173 -1.60 8.08 -30.59
N ALA A 174 -2.54 7.24 -30.23
CA ALA A 174 -3.67 7.64 -29.38
C ALA A 174 -3.29 7.63 -27.89
N ARG A 175 -2.42 6.69 -27.49
CA ARG A 175 -1.87 6.58 -26.13
C ARG A 175 -0.43 6.12 -26.18
N PRO A 176 0.48 6.72 -25.39
CA PRO A 176 1.86 6.23 -25.28
C PRO A 176 1.90 4.96 -24.41
N ASN A 177 2.81 4.04 -24.73
CA ASN A 177 3.19 2.99 -23.79
C ASN A 177 3.78 3.62 -22.53
N ILE A 178 3.49 3.02 -21.40
CA ILE A 178 3.84 3.59 -20.09
C ILE A 178 5.36 3.51 -19.89
N PRO A 179 6.02 4.63 -19.49
CA PRO A 179 7.46 4.66 -19.33
C PRO A 179 7.91 3.93 -18.07
N VAL A 180 9.13 3.40 -18.12
CA VAL A 180 9.90 2.94 -16.98
C VAL A 180 11.02 3.95 -16.72
N TYR A 181 11.16 4.37 -15.47
CA TYR A 181 12.14 5.35 -15.04
C TYR A 181 13.27 4.70 -14.24
N ARG A 182 14.44 5.28 -14.37
CA ARG A 182 15.52 5.21 -13.38
C ARG A 182 15.74 6.64 -12.89
N ASP A 183 15.40 6.89 -11.65
CA ASP A 183 15.40 8.21 -11.03
C ASP A 183 14.60 9.23 -11.88
N TRP A 184 15.21 10.26 -12.39
CA TRP A 184 14.56 11.32 -13.14
C TRP A 184 14.31 11.01 -14.62
N GLU A 185 14.93 9.95 -15.16
CA GLU A 185 14.94 9.70 -16.59
C GLU A 185 14.22 8.42 -16.98
N MET A 186 13.47 8.48 -18.07
CA MET A 186 12.93 7.30 -18.73
C MET A 186 14.07 6.46 -19.28
N VAL A 187 14.07 5.17 -18.95
CA VAL A 187 15.03 4.18 -19.45
C VAL A 187 14.40 3.20 -20.45
N GLY A 188 13.13 3.34 -20.73
CA GLY A 188 12.37 2.54 -21.69
C GLY A 188 10.87 2.65 -21.45
N ARG A 189 10.11 1.82 -22.19
CA ARG A 189 8.65 1.70 -22.04
C ARG A 189 8.27 0.23 -21.92
N PHE A 190 7.19 -0.06 -21.22
CA PHE A 190 6.57 -1.39 -21.24
C PHE A 190 6.19 -1.76 -22.66
N TYR A 191 6.27 -3.06 -22.99
CA TYR A 191 6.06 -3.66 -24.31
C TYR A 191 7.08 -3.25 -25.38
N GLU A 192 8.09 -2.48 -25.03
CA GLU A 192 9.20 -2.06 -25.90
C GLU A 192 10.54 -2.53 -25.30
N GLU A 193 11.27 -1.65 -24.62
CA GLU A 193 12.52 -2.00 -23.91
C GLU A 193 12.27 -2.93 -22.71
N PHE A 194 11.07 -2.89 -22.14
CA PHE A 194 10.61 -3.80 -21.09
C PHE A 194 9.47 -4.69 -21.63
N PRO A 195 9.81 -5.76 -22.37
CA PRO A 195 8.82 -6.58 -23.05
C PRO A 195 7.98 -7.40 -22.07
N ILE A 196 6.68 -7.44 -22.35
CA ILE A 196 5.71 -8.34 -21.71
C ILE A 196 5.03 -9.13 -22.84
N ASN A 197 5.18 -10.43 -22.83
CA ASN A 197 4.59 -11.30 -23.84
C ASN A 197 3.17 -11.68 -23.46
N LEU A 198 2.18 -11.04 -24.05
CA LEU A 198 0.76 -11.29 -23.75
C LEU A 198 0.26 -12.70 -24.11
N LYS A 199 0.99 -13.46 -24.96
CA LYS A 199 0.59 -14.84 -25.29
C LYS A 199 1.08 -15.84 -24.26
N THR A 200 2.28 -15.65 -23.73
CA THR A 200 2.92 -16.58 -22.79
C THR A 200 2.89 -16.06 -21.35
N GLY A 201 2.67 -14.76 -21.14
CA GLY A 201 2.84 -14.10 -19.84
C GLY A 201 4.30 -13.91 -19.45
N GLU A 202 5.26 -14.10 -20.36
CA GLU A 202 6.68 -13.98 -20.03
C GLU A 202 7.11 -12.51 -19.92
N ALA A 203 7.69 -12.14 -18.77
CA ALA A 203 8.41 -10.89 -18.57
C ALA A 203 9.41 -11.02 -17.42
N ASN A 204 10.53 -10.29 -17.48
CA ASN A 204 11.58 -10.32 -16.45
C ASN A 204 11.47 -9.19 -15.43
N LEU A 205 10.35 -8.48 -15.39
CA LEU A 205 10.19 -7.27 -14.57
C LEU A 205 10.37 -7.55 -13.08
N THR A 206 9.77 -8.62 -12.55
CA THR A 206 9.92 -8.99 -11.12
C THR A 206 11.38 -9.24 -10.75
N GLN A 207 12.16 -9.89 -11.64
CA GLN A 207 13.60 -10.11 -11.39
C GLN A 207 14.38 -8.79 -11.42
N ILE A 208 14.07 -7.89 -12.34
CA ILE A 208 14.69 -6.56 -12.40
C ILE A 208 14.37 -5.77 -11.12
N TYR A 209 13.11 -5.77 -10.68
CA TYR A 209 12.70 -5.13 -9.43
C TYR A 209 13.36 -5.76 -8.20
N LEU A 210 13.57 -7.07 -8.20
CA LEU A 210 14.29 -7.77 -7.15
C LEU A 210 15.75 -7.30 -7.07
N GLU A 211 16.47 -7.29 -8.20
CA GLU A 211 17.88 -6.85 -8.22
C GLU A 211 18.02 -5.39 -7.76
N GLU A 212 17.13 -4.50 -8.17
CA GLU A 212 17.10 -3.09 -7.70
C GLU A 212 16.95 -3.00 -6.17
N ALA A 213 16.14 -3.87 -5.58
CA ALA A 213 15.97 -3.94 -4.13
C ALA A 213 17.23 -4.50 -3.43
N LEU A 214 17.79 -5.60 -3.95
CA LEU A 214 18.97 -6.25 -3.37
C LEU A 214 20.20 -5.33 -3.43
N ASP A 215 20.41 -4.63 -4.54
CA ASP A 215 21.53 -3.70 -4.71
C ASP A 215 21.39 -2.47 -3.81
N PHE A 216 20.17 -1.95 -3.64
CA PHE A 216 19.91 -0.88 -2.70
C PHE A 216 20.25 -1.30 -1.26
N ILE A 217 19.78 -2.47 -0.81
CA ILE A 217 20.07 -3.00 0.53
C ILE A 217 21.59 -3.13 0.75
N ARG A 218 22.33 -3.71 -0.20
CA ARG A 218 23.79 -3.84 -0.14
C ARG A 218 24.47 -2.48 -0.05
N THR A 219 24.02 -1.51 -0.84
CA THR A 219 24.56 -0.15 -0.87
C THR A 219 24.35 0.56 0.46
N GLN A 220 23.14 0.48 1.03
CA GLN A 220 22.86 1.14 2.32
C GLN A 220 23.58 0.46 3.49
N GLN A 221 23.73 -0.86 3.45
CA GLN A 221 24.56 -1.59 4.42
C GLN A 221 26.01 -1.10 4.40
N ALA A 222 26.60 -0.96 3.21
CA ALA A 222 27.97 -0.47 3.07
C ALA A 222 28.14 0.99 3.56
N LYS A 223 27.11 1.83 3.36
CA LYS A 223 27.09 3.22 3.84
C LYS A 223 26.76 3.34 5.34
N GLN A 224 26.30 2.28 5.96
CA GLN A 224 25.84 2.29 7.35
C GLN A 224 24.74 3.34 7.61
N CYS A 225 23.86 3.58 6.64
CA CYS A 225 22.71 4.50 6.75
C CYS A 225 21.41 3.72 6.99
N PRO A 226 20.49 4.22 7.82
CA PRO A 226 19.14 3.67 7.89
C PRO A 226 18.45 3.89 6.55
N PHE A 227 17.62 2.95 6.12
CA PHE A 227 16.95 3.06 4.82
C PHE A 227 15.46 2.70 4.90
N PHE A 228 14.72 3.28 3.96
CA PHE A 228 13.35 2.93 3.66
C PHE A 228 13.27 2.39 2.23
N LEU A 229 12.89 1.13 2.09
CA LEU A 229 12.61 0.50 0.81
C LEU A 229 11.10 0.28 0.64
N TYR A 230 10.52 0.91 -0.37
CA TYR A 230 9.15 0.68 -0.80
C TYR A 230 9.18 -0.16 -2.09
N TRP A 231 9.04 -1.49 -1.93
CA TRP A 231 9.04 -2.46 -3.01
C TRP A 231 7.59 -2.71 -3.44
N ALA A 232 7.14 -1.99 -4.47
CA ALA A 232 5.75 -1.86 -4.89
C ALA A 232 5.55 -2.44 -6.29
N ILE A 233 5.65 -3.77 -6.40
CA ILE A 233 5.62 -4.46 -7.68
C ILE A 233 4.19 -4.77 -8.16
N ASP A 234 4.03 -5.03 -9.46
CA ASP A 234 2.75 -5.13 -10.12
C ASP A 234 2.54 -6.44 -10.92
N ALA A 235 3.29 -7.51 -10.61
CA ALA A 235 3.24 -8.77 -11.36
C ALA A 235 1.88 -9.47 -11.32
N THR A 236 1.13 -9.33 -10.24
CA THR A 236 -0.22 -9.87 -10.04
C THR A 236 -1.34 -9.00 -10.60
N HIS A 237 -1.02 -7.79 -11.09
CA HIS A 237 -1.95 -6.94 -11.83
C HIS A 237 -2.07 -7.42 -13.29
N ALA A 238 -3.27 -7.50 -13.83
CA ALA A 238 -3.49 -7.90 -15.23
C ALA A 238 -2.99 -6.82 -16.23
N PRO A 239 -2.42 -7.23 -17.38
CA PRO A 239 -2.08 -8.60 -17.77
C PRO A 239 -0.94 -9.18 -16.93
N VAL A 240 -1.21 -10.32 -16.28
CA VAL A 240 -0.29 -10.98 -15.35
C VAL A 240 0.95 -11.51 -16.07
N TYR A 241 2.10 -11.43 -15.41
CA TYR A 241 3.35 -11.94 -15.97
C TYR A 241 4.22 -12.65 -14.91
N ALA A 242 5.08 -13.53 -15.41
CA ALA A 242 6.18 -14.12 -14.65
C ALA A 242 7.41 -14.31 -15.52
N SER A 243 8.58 -14.40 -14.90
CA SER A 243 9.81 -14.72 -15.65
C SER A 243 9.85 -16.19 -16.02
N ARG A 244 10.63 -16.50 -17.06
CA ARG A 244 10.73 -17.83 -17.66
C ARG A 244 10.95 -18.99 -16.67
N PRO A 245 11.76 -18.86 -15.61
CA PRO A 245 11.93 -19.94 -14.62
C PRO A 245 10.67 -20.30 -13.85
N PHE A 246 9.68 -19.41 -13.77
CA PHE A 246 8.45 -19.61 -13.02
C PHE A 246 7.26 -19.98 -13.92
N LEU A 247 7.31 -19.71 -15.22
CA LEU A 247 6.22 -20.01 -16.14
C LEU A 247 5.87 -21.49 -16.16
N GLY A 248 4.58 -21.80 -15.97
CA GLY A 248 4.04 -23.16 -15.96
C GLY A 248 4.44 -23.98 -14.73
N THR A 249 4.93 -23.36 -13.66
CA THR A 249 5.33 -24.06 -12.44
C THR A 249 4.23 -24.12 -11.38
N SER A 250 3.22 -23.25 -11.47
CA SER A 250 2.10 -23.22 -10.54
C SER A 250 0.93 -24.09 -11.00
N GLN A 251 0.24 -24.70 -10.06
CA GLN A 251 -1.04 -25.37 -10.29
C GLN A 251 -2.18 -24.36 -10.59
N ARG A 252 -1.98 -23.09 -10.27
CA ARG A 252 -2.94 -21.98 -10.44
C ARG A 252 -2.76 -21.23 -11.77
N GLY A 253 -1.96 -21.78 -12.71
CA GLY A 253 -1.65 -21.12 -13.98
C GLY A 253 -0.79 -19.86 -13.82
N LEU A 254 -0.88 -18.95 -14.78
CA LEU A 254 -0.01 -17.77 -14.87
C LEU A 254 -0.06 -16.86 -13.64
N TYR A 255 -1.25 -16.68 -13.04
CA TYR A 255 -1.38 -15.90 -11.81
C TYR A 255 -0.57 -16.54 -10.66
N GLY A 256 -0.69 -17.85 -10.49
CA GLY A 256 0.11 -18.59 -9.50
C GLY A 256 1.61 -18.56 -9.81
N ASP A 257 2.02 -18.57 -11.08
CA ASP A 257 3.41 -18.40 -11.49
C ASP A 257 3.97 -17.06 -10.99
N ALA A 258 3.20 -15.97 -11.16
CA ALA A 258 3.55 -14.64 -10.65
C ALA A 258 3.65 -14.63 -9.11
N VAL A 259 2.69 -15.25 -8.42
CA VAL A 259 2.71 -15.37 -6.94
C VAL A 259 3.94 -16.14 -6.46
N ARG A 260 4.32 -17.24 -7.13
CA ARG A 260 5.53 -18.02 -6.81
C ARG A 260 6.80 -17.20 -7.00
N GLU A 261 6.88 -16.41 -8.06
CA GLU A 261 8.03 -15.53 -8.32
C GLU A 261 8.14 -14.42 -7.28
N ILE A 262 7.01 -13.87 -6.83
CA ILE A 262 6.95 -12.90 -5.72
C ILE A 262 7.45 -13.56 -4.43
N ASP A 263 6.96 -14.75 -4.10
CA ASP A 263 7.37 -15.49 -2.92
C ASP A 263 8.88 -15.77 -2.89
N ASP A 264 9.43 -16.22 -4.00
CA ASP A 264 10.88 -16.45 -4.16
C ASP A 264 11.66 -15.13 -3.98
N SER A 265 11.16 -14.05 -4.55
CA SER A 265 11.79 -12.71 -4.44
C SER A 265 11.80 -12.21 -3.00
N VAL A 266 10.68 -12.34 -2.28
CA VAL A 266 10.61 -12.02 -0.84
C VAL A 266 11.59 -12.88 -0.05
N GLY A 267 11.64 -14.20 -0.34
CA GLY A 267 12.61 -15.11 0.26
C GLY A 267 14.07 -14.66 0.06
N LYS A 268 14.41 -14.16 -1.13
CA LYS A 268 15.75 -13.63 -1.46
C LYS A 268 16.05 -12.33 -0.70
N ILE A 269 15.08 -11.42 -0.57
CA ILE A 269 15.24 -10.18 0.22
C ILE A 269 15.51 -10.52 1.68
N LEU A 270 14.67 -11.36 2.32
CA LEU A 270 14.84 -11.77 3.71
C LEU A 270 16.16 -12.51 3.93
N SER A 271 16.55 -13.38 2.99
CA SER A 271 17.83 -14.09 3.02
C SER A 271 19.03 -13.15 2.91
N LEU A 272 18.95 -12.09 2.11
CA LEU A 272 20.00 -11.08 2.04
C LEU A 272 20.14 -10.33 3.37
N LEU A 273 19.03 -9.89 3.97
CA LEU A 273 19.06 -9.22 5.27
C LEU A 273 19.74 -10.10 6.33
N ARG A 274 19.45 -11.41 6.36
CA ARG A 274 20.13 -12.36 7.26
C ARG A 274 21.63 -12.48 6.97
N ARG A 275 22.01 -12.70 5.70
CA ARG A 275 23.42 -12.83 5.33
C ARG A 275 24.25 -11.59 5.66
N LEU A 276 23.63 -10.42 5.65
CA LEU A 276 24.26 -9.15 6.01
C LEU A 276 24.19 -8.86 7.52
N GLY A 277 23.55 -9.73 8.31
CA GLY A 277 23.36 -9.55 9.75
C GLY A 277 22.43 -8.39 10.11
N MET A 278 21.52 -8.04 9.22
CA MET A 278 20.62 -6.88 9.35
C MET A 278 19.19 -7.26 9.77
N GLU A 279 18.87 -8.54 9.94
CA GLU A 279 17.51 -9.01 10.20
C GLU A 279 16.91 -8.45 11.50
N ARG A 280 17.75 -8.22 12.52
CA ARG A 280 17.31 -7.64 13.80
C ARG A 280 17.11 -6.12 13.73
N ASP A 281 17.77 -5.49 12.77
CA ASP A 281 17.75 -4.04 12.58
C ASP A 281 16.83 -3.63 11.42
N THR A 282 15.97 -4.54 10.93
CA THR A 282 15.11 -4.27 9.78
C THR A 282 13.69 -4.76 10.05
N PHE A 283 12.75 -3.82 10.09
CA PHE A 283 11.32 -4.11 10.08
C PHE A 283 10.85 -4.34 8.65
N VAL A 284 10.19 -5.45 8.40
CA VAL A 284 9.62 -5.81 7.09
C VAL A 284 8.13 -6.03 7.21
N PHE A 285 7.34 -5.41 6.35
CA PHE A 285 5.90 -5.61 6.27
C PHE A 285 5.46 -5.95 4.85
N PHE A 286 4.69 -7.01 4.69
CA PHE A 286 4.11 -7.47 3.43
C PHE A 286 2.60 -7.25 3.43
N THR A 287 2.04 -6.67 2.34
CA THR A 287 0.60 -6.52 2.13
C THR A 287 0.27 -6.26 0.66
N SER A 288 -1.02 -6.05 0.35
CA SER A 288 -1.52 -5.65 -0.98
C SER A 288 -2.19 -4.27 -0.93
N ASP A 289 -2.35 -3.63 -2.08
CA ASP A 289 -2.98 -2.30 -2.16
C ASP A 289 -4.51 -2.35 -2.25
N ASN A 290 -5.07 -3.45 -2.69
CA ASN A 290 -6.49 -3.79 -2.70
C ASN A 290 -6.68 -5.29 -2.94
N GLY A 291 -7.90 -5.79 -2.77
CA GLY A 291 -8.23 -7.19 -3.01
C GLY A 291 -8.03 -7.62 -4.45
N ALA A 292 -8.01 -8.93 -4.68
CA ALA A 292 -7.82 -9.52 -6.00
C ALA A 292 -8.81 -8.98 -7.02
N ALA A 293 -8.32 -8.76 -8.23
CA ALA A 293 -9.12 -8.30 -9.37
C ALA A 293 -9.90 -9.46 -10.00
N LEU A 294 -11.03 -9.85 -9.39
CA LEU A 294 -11.86 -10.96 -9.87
C LEU A 294 -12.44 -10.73 -11.27
N ILE A 295 -12.46 -9.48 -11.75
CA ILE A 295 -12.79 -9.14 -13.14
C ILE A 295 -11.91 -9.86 -14.15
N SER A 296 -10.66 -10.18 -13.78
CA SER A 296 -9.71 -10.92 -14.61
C SER A 296 -9.82 -12.44 -14.46
N ALA A 297 -10.67 -12.92 -13.55
CA ALA A 297 -10.90 -14.35 -13.35
C ALA A 297 -11.67 -14.97 -14.54
N PRO A 298 -11.48 -16.28 -14.81
CA PRO A 298 -10.64 -17.21 -14.05
C PRO A 298 -9.17 -17.22 -14.47
N LYS A 299 -8.81 -16.50 -15.53
CA LYS A 299 -7.49 -16.64 -16.16
C LYS A 299 -6.35 -15.93 -15.41
N GLU A 300 -6.63 -14.72 -14.93
CA GLU A 300 -5.62 -13.81 -14.37
C GLU A 300 -6.02 -13.23 -13.01
N GLY A 301 -7.10 -13.70 -12.42
CA GLY A 301 -7.58 -13.24 -11.11
C GLY A 301 -6.98 -14.04 -9.96
N GLY A 302 -6.79 -13.37 -8.82
CA GLY A 302 -6.40 -13.99 -7.55
C GLY A 302 -7.58 -14.52 -6.75
N SER A 303 -7.36 -14.76 -5.47
CA SER A 303 -8.35 -15.28 -4.52
C SER A 303 -8.54 -14.37 -3.32
N ASN A 304 -9.78 -13.98 -3.05
CA ASN A 304 -10.14 -13.27 -1.82
C ASN A 304 -10.62 -14.22 -0.70
N GLY A 305 -10.36 -15.54 -0.86
CA GLY A 305 -10.78 -16.55 0.11
C GLY A 305 -12.29 -16.59 0.30
N PRO A 306 -12.79 -16.53 1.54
CA PRO A 306 -14.23 -16.60 1.82
C PRO A 306 -14.96 -15.26 1.61
N PHE A 307 -14.24 -14.19 1.32
CA PHE A 307 -14.79 -12.83 1.26
C PHE A 307 -15.52 -12.53 -0.04
N LEU A 308 -16.58 -11.73 0.09
CA LEU A 308 -17.45 -11.38 -1.03
C LEU A 308 -16.75 -10.40 -1.98
N CYS A 309 -16.90 -10.63 -3.27
CA CYS A 309 -16.41 -9.77 -4.35
C CYS A 309 -14.89 -9.56 -4.33
N GLY A 310 -14.41 -8.45 -4.86
CA GLY A 310 -13.00 -8.11 -4.95
C GLY A 310 -12.78 -6.64 -5.28
N LYS A 311 -11.64 -6.35 -5.88
CA LYS A 311 -11.21 -5.02 -6.32
C LYS A 311 -12.39 -4.19 -6.83
N GLN A 312 -12.39 -2.90 -6.54
CA GLN A 312 -13.41 -1.88 -6.81
C GLN A 312 -14.65 -1.95 -5.90
N THR A 313 -14.88 -3.01 -5.15
CA THR A 313 -16.03 -3.13 -4.26
C THR A 313 -15.67 -2.86 -2.81
N THR A 314 -16.62 -2.37 -2.03
CA THR A 314 -16.44 -2.11 -0.59
C THR A 314 -16.87 -3.30 0.28
N PHE A 315 -17.09 -4.46 -0.32
CA PHE A 315 -17.20 -5.73 0.40
C PHE A 315 -15.81 -6.17 0.90
N GLU A 316 -15.79 -7.15 1.80
CA GLU A 316 -14.54 -7.60 2.41
C GLU A 316 -13.49 -8.02 1.38
N GLY A 317 -13.89 -8.71 0.32
CA GLY A 317 -12.98 -9.15 -0.73
C GLY A 317 -12.31 -8.02 -1.53
N GLY A 318 -12.84 -6.80 -1.48
CA GLY A 318 -12.23 -5.65 -2.13
C GLY A 318 -11.22 -4.90 -1.27
N MET A 319 -11.31 -5.03 0.05
CA MET A 319 -10.55 -4.20 0.99
C MET A 319 -9.77 -4.95 2.05
N ARG A 320 -10.07 -6.24 2.30
CA ARG A 320 -9.30 -7.05 3.24
C ARG A 320 -8.12 -7.70 2.52
N GLU A 321 -6.91 -7.47 3.08
CA GLU A 321 -5.64 -7.78 2.44
C GLU A 321 -4.84 -8.83 3.23
N PRO A 322 -3.97 -9.62 2.58
CA PRO A 322 -2.97 -10.39 3.31
C PRO A 322 -1.98 -9.43 3.96
N ALA A 323 -1.58 -9.70 5.20
CA ALA A 323 -0.61 -8.85 5.89
C ALA A 323 0.26 -9.64 6.86
N ILE A 324 1.57 -9.43 6.75
CA ILE A 324 2.59 -10.13 7.55
C ILE A 324 3.64 -9.12 8.00
N ALA A 325 3.89 -9.04 9.32
CA ALA A 325 4.99 -8.28 9.89
C ALA A 325 6.13 -9.22 10.29
N TRP A 326 7.37 -8.82 10.00
CA TRP A 326 8.57 -9.58 10.34
C TRP A 326 9.65 -8.66 10.89
N TRP A 327 10.11 -8.96 12.09
CA TRP A 327 11.21 -8.24 12.76
C TRP A 327 11.83 -9.14 13.83
N PRO A 328 12.77 -10.00 13.45
CA PRO A 328 13.39 -10.96 14.37
C PRO A 328 14.03 -10.32 15.58
N GLY A 329 13.78 -10.88 16.75
CA GLY A 329 14.28 -10.36 18.03
C GLY A 329 13.45 -9.24 18.64
N HIS A 330 12.44 -8.71 17.93
CA HIS A 330 11.48 -7.71 18.40
C HIS A 330 10.06 -8.25 18.42
N ILE A 331 9.59 -8.81 17.31
CA ILE A 331 8.28 -9.49 17.22
C ILE A 331 8.48 -10.96 17.61
N ALA A 332 7.66 -11.46 18.53
CA ALA A 332 7.66 -12.88 18.87
C ALA A 332 7.20 -13.71 17.65
N ALA A 333 7.87 -14.83 17.40
CA ALA A 333 7.57 -15.67 16.26
C ALA A 333 6.20 -16.36 16.40
N GLY A 334 5.52 -16.61 15.28
CA GLY A 334 4.27 -17.35 15.19
C GLY A 334 3.06 -16.65 15.81
N GLN A 335 3.07 -15.33 15.90
CA GLN A 335 1.95 -14.57 16.44
C GLN A 335 0.86 -14.37 15.38
N VAL A 336 -0.38 -14.30 15.85
CA VAL A 336 -1.55 -13.87 15.06
C VAL A 336 -2.20 -12.72 15.81
N SER A 337 -2.35 -11.57 15.17
CA SER A 337 -3.02 -10.41 15.74
C SER A 337 -4.35 -10.18 15.06
N HIS A 338 -5.42 -10.08 15.86
CA HIS A 338 -6.76 -9.72 15.40
C HIS A 338 -7.02 -8.21 15.43
N GLN A 339 -5.97 -7.39 15.55
CA GLN A 339 -6.08 -5.94 15.38
C GLN A 339 -6.72 -5.62 14.02
N LEU A 340 -7.76 -4.80 14.02
CA LEU A 340 -8.22 -4.17 12.78
C LEU A 340 -7.12 -3.21 12.32
N GLY A 341 -6.30 -3.66 11.38
CA GLY A 341 -5.21 -2.88 10.81
C GLY A 341 -5.62 -2.21 9.50
N SER A 342 -4.91 -1.19 9.12
CA SER A 342 -5.08 -0.50 7.84
C SER A 342 -3.73 -0.20 7.20
N ILE A 343 -3.70 -0.13 5.88
CA ILE A 343 -2.52 0.28 5.12
C ILE A 343 -1.97 1.66 5.58
N MET A 344 -2.84 2.54 6.10
CA MET A 344 -2.46 3.83 6.68
C MET A 344 -1.62 3.71 7.96
N ASP A 345 -1.75 2.59 8.66
CA ASP A 345 -1.01 2.32 9.88
C ASP A 345 0.49 2.15 9.62
N LEU A 346 0.86 1.75 8.39
CA LEU A 346 2.26 1.62 7.99
C LEU A 346 2.98 2.97 7.97
N PHE A 347 2.27 4.06 7.66
CA PHE A 347 2.79 5.43 7.78
C PHE A 347 3.13 5.75 9.23
N THR A 348 2.16 5.63 10.13
CA THR A 348 2.30 6.00 11.54
C THR A 348 3.30 5.10 12.26
N THR A 349 3.26 3.79 11.98
CA THR A 349 4.22 2.83 12.56
C THR A 349 5.65 3.09 12.09
N SER A 350 5.84 3.43 10.80
CA SER A 350 7.15 3.77 10.27
C SER A 350 7.74 5.04 10.91
N LEU A 351 6.90 6.05 11.16
CA LEU A 351 7.33 7.25 11.88
C LEU A 351 7.72 6.91 13.32
N SER A 352 6.93 6.10 14.01
CA SER A 352 7.22 5.66 15.38
C SER A 352 8.53 4.86 15.45
N LEU A 353 8.79 3.96 14.48
CA LEU A 353 10.08 3.25 14.34
C LEU A 353 11.27 4.21 14.17
N ALA A 354 11.06 5.31 13.49
CA ALA A 354 12.06 6.37 13.29
C ALA A 354 12.11 7.38 14.45
N SER A 355 11.35 7.17 15.53
CA SER A 355 11.18 8.11 16.65
C SER A 355 10.66 9.49 16.21
N LEU A 356 9.85 9.53 15.16
CA LEU A 356 9.18 10.72 14.65
C LEU A 356 7.71 10.72 15.06
N GLN A 357 7.12 11.92 15.09
CA GLN A 357 5.69 12.09 15.30
C GLN A 357 4.99 12.39 13.97
N PRO A 358 3.73 11.95 13.80
CA PRO A 358 2.92 12.40 12.67
C PRO A 358 2.79 13.91 12.62
N PRO A 359 2.60 14.53 11.43
CA PRO A 359 2.35 15.95 11.29
C PRO A 359 1.16 16.40 12.15
N SER A 360 1.34 17.45 12.97
CA SER A 360 0.31 17.97 13.87
C SER A 360 -0.68 18.95 13.22
N ASP A 361 -0.37 19.41 11.99
CA ASP A 361 -1.17 20.38 11.23
C ASP A 361 -2.35 19.75 10.49
N ARG A 362 -2.47 18.42 10.52
CA ARG A 362 -3.48 17.65 9.79
C ARG A 362 -3.90 16.40 10.53
N ALA A 363 -5.16 15.94 10.28
CA ALA A 363 -5.61 14.66 10.78
C ALA A 363 -4.90 13.51 10.05
N VAL A 364 -4.33 12.57 10.80
CA VAL A 364 -3.77 11.29 10.36
C VAL A 364 -4.70 10.19 10.83
N ASP A 365 -5.09 9.29 9.93
CA ASP A 365 -6.04 8.21 10.22
C ASP A 365 -5.33 6.90 10.60
N GLY A 366 -4.03 6.80 10.33
CA GLY A 366 -3.21 5.64 10.65
C GLY A 366 -2.96 5.47 12.15
N LEU A 367 -3.05 4.23 12.62
CA LEU A 367 -2.72 3.81 13.98
C LEU A 367 -1.25 3.41 14.06
N ASP A 368 -0.57 3.72 15.16
CA ASP A 368 0.74 3.12 15.46
C ASP A 368 0.55 1.66 15.90
N LEU A 369 1.10 0.72 15.12
CA LEU A 369 1.02 -0.71 15.41
C LEU A 369 2.13 -1.22 16.35
N LEU A 370 3.10 -0.40 16.77
CA LEU A 370 4.18 -0.87 17.65
C LEU A 370 3.66 -1.50 18.96
N PRO A 371 2.64 -0.94 19.65
CA PRO A 371 2.06 -1.60 20.82
C PRO A 371 1.47 -2.98 20.49
N THR A 372 0.85 -3.14 19.32
CA THR A 372 0.33 -4.44 18.83
C THR A 372 1.47 -5.41 18.52
N LEU A 373 2.48 -4.95 17.77
CA LEU A 373 3.60 -5.77 17.32
C LEU A 373 4.49 -6.26 18.46
N LEU A 374 4.75 -5.41 19.46
CA LEU A 374 5.70 -5.70 20.53
C LEU A 374 5.06 -6.25 21.80
N GLN A 375 3.78 -5.94 22.05
CA GLN A 375 3.10 -6.24 23.32
C GLN A 375 1.77 -6.95 23.15
N GLY A 376 1.30 -7.17 21.90
CA GLY A 376 0.02 -7.81 21.61
C GLY A 376 -1.21 -6.94 21.99
N GLN A 377 -1.02 -5.63 22.22
CA GLN A 377 -2.11 -4.74 22.56
C GLN A 377 -3.05 -4.54 21.38
N LEU A 378 -4.36 -4.55 21.63
CA LEU A 378 -5.38 -4.26 20.62
C LEU A 378 -6.00 -2.90 20.92
N THR A 379 -6.20 -2.13 19.86
CA THR A 379 -6.88 -0.82 19.90
C THR A 379 -8.17 -0.92 19.12
N ASP A 380 -9.30 -0.58 19.75
CA ASP A 380 -10.59 -0.51 19.06
C ASP A 380 -10.60 0.70 18.12
N ARG A 381 -10.90 0.44 16.85
CA ARG A 381 -10.93 1.46 15.81
C ARG A 381 -11.93 1.09 14.71
N PRO A 382 -12.57 2.08 14.05
CA PRO A 382 -13.35 1.83 12.86
C PRO A 382 -12.47 1.67 11.61
N ILE A 383 -12.96 0.89 10.64
CA ILE A 383 -12.50 0.91 9.25
C ILE A 383 -13.62 1.53 8.42
N PHE A 384 -13.32 2.62 7.69
CA PHE A 384 -14.27 3.31 6.83
C PHE A 384 -14.08 2.91 5.37
N TYR A 385 -15.18 2.59 4.68
CA TYR A 385 -15.18 2.14 3.29
C TYR A 385 -15.79 3.22 2.41
N TYR A 386 -14.97 3.79 1.52
CA TYR A 386 -15.39 4.85 0.62
C TYR A 386 -15.41 4.40 -0.84
N ARG A 387 -16.41 4.88 -1.59
CA ARG A 387 -16.45 4.86 -3.03
C ARG A 387 -16.57 6.31 -3.52
N GLY A 388 -15.48 6.87 -4.06
CA GLY A 388 -15.36 8.30 -4.31
C GLY A 388 -15.53 9.10 -3.02
N ASN A 389 -16.51 9.97 -2.97
CA ASN A 389 -16.90 10.77 -1.80
C ASN A 389 -18.07 10.19 -1.00
N THR A 390 -18.53 8.99 -1.34
CA THR A 390 -19.64 8.32 -0.64
C THR A 390 -19.09 7.34 0.40
N LEU A 391 -19.48 7.51 1.67
CA LEU A 391 -19.23 6.52 2.70
C LEU A 391 -20.18 5.34 2.50
N MET A 392 -19.63 4.20 2.10
CA MET A 392 -20.39 3.00 1.78
C MET A 392 -20.67 2.15 3.01
N ALA A 393 -19.65 1.97 3.86
CA ALA A 393 -19.74 1.09 5.03
C ALA A 393 -18.76 1.51 6.13
N VAL A 394 -18.95 0.94 7.32
CA VAL A 394 -18.00 1.00 8.44
C VAL A 394 -17.92 -0.35 9.13
N THR A 395 -16.70 -0.77 9.46
CA THR A 395 -16.45 -1.92 10.36
C THR A 395 -15.99 -1.42 11.71
N LEU A 396 -16.58 -1.97 12.78
CA LEU A 396 -16.16 -1.74 14.16
C LEU A 396 -16.22 -3.07 14.93
N GLY A 397 -15.09 -3.52 15.46
CA GLY A 397 -14.96 -4.85 16.05
C GLY A 397 -15.25 -5.94 15.00
N GLN A 398 -16.24 -6.78 15.25
CA GLN A 398 -16.64 -7.86 14.33
C GLN A 398 -17.86 -7.52 13.48
N TYR A 399 -18.38 -6.30 13.55
CA TYR A 399 -19.59 -5.89 12.83
C TYR A 399 -19.26 -4.91 11.73
N LYS A 400 -19.89 -5.11 10.57
CA LYS A 400 -19.85 -4.22 9.43
C LYS A 400 -21.24 -3.76 9.06
N ALA A 401 -21.43 -2.45 9.01
CA ALA A 401 -22.67 -1.82 8.60
C ALA A 401 -22.51 -1.18 7.23
N HIS A 402 -23.32 -1.59 6.26
CA HIS A 402 -23.40 -0.97 4.95
C HIS A 402 -24.54 0.07 4.90
N PHE A 403 -24.18 1.28 4.52
CA PHE A 403 -25.13 2.38 4.22
C PHE A 403 -25.45 2.45 2.74
N TRP A 404 -24.58 1.89 1.92
CA TRP A 404 -24.71 1.75 0.47
C TRP A 404 -24.08 0.44 0.02
N THR A 405 -24.68 -0.17 -1.01
CA THR A 405 -24.11 -1.36 -1.67
C THR A 405 -23.99 -1.14 -3.17
N TRP A 406 -22.97 -1.75 -3.77
CA TRP A 406 -22.71 -1.69 -5.19
C TRP A 406 -21.69 -2.74 -5.59
N THR A 407 -21.87 -3.36 -6.74
CA THR A 407 -20.88 -4.27 -7.33
C THR A 407 -20.33 -3.74 -8.65
N ASN A 408 -21.18 -3.48 -9.62
CA ASN A 408 -20.84 -2.91 -10.93
C ASN A 408 -22.12 -2.41 -11.63
N SER A 409 -21.97 -1.49 -12.58
CA SER A 409 -23.11 -0.99 -13.32
C SER A 409 -23.68 -2.05 -14.27
N TRP A 410 -24.98 -1.93 -14.61
CA TRP A 410 -25.61 -2.78 -15.63
C TRP A 410 -24.92 -2.65 -16.99
N GLU A 411 -24.39 -1.48 -17.29
CA GLU A 411 -23.69 -1.19 -18.53
C GLU A 411 -22.39 -1.99 -18.64
N GLU A 412 -21.58 -2.00 -17.57
CA GLU A 412 -20.36 -2.80 -17.48
C GLU A 412 -20.66 -4.30 -17.49
N PHE A 413 -21.66 -4.71 -16.72
CA PHE A 413 -22.07 -6.11 -16.66
C PHE A 413 -22.46 -6.65 -18.05
N ARG A 414 -23.20 -5.88 -18.86
CA ARG A 414 -23.52 -6.23 -20.25
C ARG A 414 -22.28 -6.31 -21.16
N GLN A 415 -21.22 -5.59 -20.83
CA GLN A 415 -19.94 -5.64 -21.53
C GLN A 415 -19.04 -6.79 -21.05
N GLY A 416 -19.54 -7.63 -20.14
CA GLY A 416 -18.79 -8.76 -19.57
C GLY A 416 -17.89 -8.37 -18.40
N VAL A 417 -17.97 -7.13 -17.90
CA VAL A 417 -17.24 -6.66 -16.71
C VAL A 417 -18.02 -7.04 -15.46
N ASN A 418 -17.42 -7.84 -14.58
CA ASN A 418 -18.06 -8.28 -13.35
C ASN A 418 -17.03 -8.33 -12.20
N PHE A 419 -17.20 -7.48 -11.19
CA PHE A 419 -16.31 -7.44 -10.02
C PHE A 419 -16.66 -8.50 -8.95
N CYS A 420 -17.76 -9.25 -9.15
CA CYS A 420 -18.20 -10.32 -8.27
C CYS A 420 -18.53 -11.60 -9.05
N PRO A 421 -17.66 -12.12 -9.91
CA PRO A 421 -17.96 -13.30 -10.71
C PRO A 421 -18.26 -14.50 -9.80
N GLY A 422 -19.42 -15.15 -10.04
CA GLY A 422 -19.86 -16.30 -9.24
C GLY A 422 -20.31 -15.98 -7.80
N GLN A 423 -20.40 -14.74 -7.42
CA GLN A 423 -20.74 -14.28 -6.07
C GLN A 423 -21.97 -13.35 -6.10
N ASN A 424 -23.09 -13.84 -6.53
CA ASN A 424 -24.34 -13.07 -6.49
C ASN A 424 -25.13 -13.40 -5.22
N VAL A 425 -25.34 -12.40 -4.35
CA VAL A 425 -26.09 -12.53 -3.10
C VAL A 425 -27.32 -11.64 -3.19
N SER A 426 -28.50 -12.26 -3.19
CA SER A 426 -29.78 -11.55 -3.33
C SER A 426 -29.99 -10.53 -2.21
N GLY A 427 -30.37 -9.30 -2.58
CA GLY A 427 -30.57 -8.20 -1.64
C GLY A 427 -29.32 -7.54 -1.08
N VAL A 428 -28.14 -8.05 -1.43
CA VAL A 428 -26.85 -7.52 -0.98
C VAL A 428 -26.02 -7.00 -2.15
N THR A 429 -25.72 -7.84 -3.14
CA THR A 429 -24.99 -7.41 -4.34
C THR A 429 -25.94 -6.77 -5.34
N THR A 430 -25.58 -5.61 -5.88
CA THR A 430 -26.43 -4.84 -6.78
C THR A 430 -25.62 -4.15 -7.88
N HIS A 431 -26.18 -4.08 -9.08
CA HIS A 431 -25.58 -3.38 -10.23
C HIS A 431 -25.87 -1.87 -10.23
N THR A 432 -26.79 -1.43 -9.38
CA THR A 432 -27.06 -0.02 -9.13
C THR A 432 -26.64 0.28 -7.70
N GLN A 433 -26.03 1.42 -7.46
CA GLN A 433 -25.70 1.80 -6.09
C GLN A 433 -27.00 2.01 -5.31
N GLU A 434 -27.24 1.14 -4.33
CA GLU A 434 -28.44 1.15 -3.50
C GLU A 434 -28.19 1.79 -2.15
N GLU A 435 -29.15 2.59 -1.70
CA GLU A 435 -29.14 3.28 -0.42
C GLU A 435 -29.79 2.44 0.69
N HIS A 436 -29.07 2.26 1.79
CA HIS A 436 -29.52 1.60 3.01
C HIS A 436 -29.42 2.52 4.24
N THR A 437 -29.32 3.86 4.07
CA THR A 437 -29.05 4.80 5.16
C THR A 437 -30.16 4.80 6.22
N LYS A 438 -31.40 4.49 5.86
CA LYS A 438 -32.54 4.39 6.80
C LYS A 438 -32.54 3.08 7.59
N LEU A 439 -32.03 2.01 6.99
CA LEU A 439 -32.01 0.67 7.55
C LEU A 439 -30.74 -0.06 7.06
N PRO A 440 -29.57 0.25 7.63
CA PRO A 440 -28.30 -0.31 7.17
C PRO A 440 -28.28 -1.83 7.24
N LEU A 441 -27.60 -2.45 6.26
CA LEU A 441 -27.33 -3.89 6.30
C LEU A 441 -26.15 -4.14 7.26
N VAL A 442 -26.38 -4.89 8.34
CA VAL A 442 -25.34 -5.19 9.32
C VAL A 442 -24.98 -6.66 9.25
N PHE A 443 -23.68 -6.94 9.16
CA PHE A 443 -23.11 -8.29 9.12
C PHE A 443 -22.18 -8.52 10.32
N HIS A 444 -22.18 -9.75 10.83
CA HIS A 444 -21.18 -10.19 11.81
C HIS A 444 -20.06 -10.95 11.08
N LEU A 445 -18.96 -10.31 10.78
CA LEU A 445 -17.89 -10.84 9.91
C LEU A 445 -17.22 -12.11 10.44
N GLY A 446 -17.23 -12.35 11.75
CA GLY A 446 -16.69 -13.59 12.32
C GLY A 446 -17.57 -14.82 12.06
N ARG A 447 -18.88 -14.65 11.92
CA ARG A 447 -19.83 -15.74 11.61
C ARG A 447 -20.18 -15.80 10.11
N ASP A 448 -20.12 -14.65 9.46
CA ASP A 448 -20.48 -14.48 8.06
C ASP A 448 -19.40 -13.64 7.34
N PRO A 449 -18.21 -14.18 7.12
CA PRO A 449 -17.13 -13.47 6.42
C PRO A 449 -17.47 -13.15 4.97
N GLY A 450 -18.41 -13.88 4.38
CA GLY A 450 -18.89 -13.69 3.01
C GLY A 450 -20.01 -12.66 2.87
N GLU A 451 -20.41 -11.96 3.94
CA GLU A 451 -21.43 -10.90 3.90
C GLU A 451 -22.73 -11.36 3.18
N ARG A 452 -23.21 -12.56 3.51
CA ARG A 452 -24.37 -13.21 2.83
C ARG A 452 -25.65 -13.13 3.62
N PHE A 453 -25.56 -12.99 4.94
CA PHE A 453 -26.68 -13.13 5.88
C PHE A 453 -26.71 -11.91 6.82
N PRO A 454 -27.33 -10.80 6.40
CA PRO A 454 -27.45 -9.63 7.27
C PRO A 454 -28.24 -9.98 8.52
N LEU A 455 -27.89 -9.35 9.64
CA LEU A 455 -28.60 -9.50 10.91
C LEU A 455 -30.05 -9.07 10.75
N SER A 456 -30.94 -9.75 11.45
CA SER A 456 -32.36 -9.35 11.50
C SER A 456 -32.50 -7.96 12.12
N PHE A 457 -33.19 -7.07 11.45
CA PHE A 457 -33.47 -5.70 11.91
C PHE A 457 -34.22 -5.66 13.25
N ALA A 458 -34.92 -6.73 13.60
CA ALA A 458 -35.66 -6.86 14.86
C ALA A 458 -34.79 -7.42 16.01
N SER A 459 -33.54 -7.82 15.76
CA SER A 459 -32.68 -8.39 16.79
C SER A 459 -32.02 -7.30 17.65
N GLU A 460 -31.82 -7.58 18.93
CA GLU A 460 -31.07 -6.72 19.83
C GLU A 460 -29.61 -6.57 19.35
N GLU A 461 -29.01 -7.66 18.85
CA GLU A 461 -27.66 -7.66 18.27
C GLU A 461 -27.51 -6.63 17.14
N TYR A 462 -28.51 -6.56 16.23
CA TYR A 462 -28.51 -5.56 15.18
C TYR A 462 -28.55 -4.13 15.74
N GLN A 463 -29.43 -3.86 16.72
CA GLN A 463 -29.59 -2.53 17.30
C GLN A 463 -28.29 -2.06 17.97
N VAL A 464 -27.66 -2.91 18.77
CA VAL A 464 -26.39 -2.59 19.45
C VAL A 464 -25.25 -2.36 18.45
N ALA A 465 -25.14 -3.21 17.44
CA ALA A 465 -24.11 -3.05 16.40
C ALA A 465 -24.31 -1.76 15.58
N LEU A 466 -25.56 -1.45 15.21
CA LEU A 466 -25.91 -0.25 14.45
C LEU A 466 -25.65 1.03 15.24
N GLU A 467 -26.02 1.05 16.53
CA GLU A 467 -25.75 2.21 17.40
C GLU A 467 -24.25 2.56 17.44
N ARG A 468 -23.40 1.56 17.65
CA ARG A 468 -21.94 1.74 17.67
C ARG A 468 -21.42 2.20 16.30
N ALA A 469 -21.89 1.59 15.21
CA ALA A 469 -21.51 1.97 13.86
C ALA A 469 -21.92 3.41 13.52
N THR A 470 -23.17 3.79 13.86
CA THR A 470 -23.70 5.14 13.63
C THR A 470 -22.92 6.19 14.43
N TRP A 471 -22.61 5.89 15.69
CA TRP A 471 -21.76 6.78 16.50
C TRP A 471 -20.38 6.99 15.87
N ALA A 472 -19.70 5.91 15.43
CA ALA A 472 -18.40 6.01 14.79
C ALA A 472 -18.45 6.84 13.49
N VAL A 473 -19.50 6.67 12.68
CA VAL A 473 -19.72 7.44 11.44
C VAL A 473 -19.97 8.92 11.76
N GLN A 474 -20.78 9.22 12.76
CA GLN A 474 -21.04 10.59 13.18
C GLN A 474 -19.75 11.30 13.62
N GLN A 475 -18.96 10.68 14.50
CA GLN A 475 -17.68 11.24 14.94
C GLN A 475 -16.72 11.46 13.76
N HIS A 476 -16.68 10.52 12.82
CA HIS A 476 -15.86 10.66 11.61
C HIS A 476 -16.33 11.84 10.74
N GLN A 477 -17.63 11.96 10.50
CA GLN A 477 -18.20 13.03 9.66
C GLN A 477 -18.01 14.41 10.28
N GLU A 478 -18.16 14.55 11.60
CA GLU A 478 -17.93 15.79 12.33
C GLU A 478 -16.47 16.26 12.26
N ALA A 479 -15.52 15.31 12.26
CA ALA A 479 -14.09 15.58 12.18
C ALA A 479 -13.53 15.58 10.73
N LEU A 480 -14.38 15.29 9.75
CA LEU A 480 -13.93 15.16 8.37
C LEU A 480 -13.71 16.51 7.70
N VAL A 481 -12.46 16.76 7.31
CA VAL A 481 -12.11 17.85 6.39
C VAL A 481 -11.69 17.21 5.08
N PRO A 482 -12.55 17.22 4.05
CA PRO A 482 -12.21 16.63 2.75
C PRO A 482 -11.10 17.41 2.05
N GLY A 483 -10.16 16.68 1.43
CA GLY A 483 -9.20 17.26 0.51
C GLY A 483 -9.84 17.65 -0.82
N GLN A 484 -9.17 18.46 -1.62
CA GLN A 484 -9.62 18.79 -2.96
C GLN A 484 -9.52 17.54 -3.86
N PRO A 485 -10.60 17.13 -4.56
CA PRO A 485 -10.59 15.93 -5.38
C PRO A 485 -9.64 16.10 -6.58
N GLN A 486 -8.64 15.24 -6.67
CA GLN A 486 -7.59 15.29 -7.69
C GLN A 486 -7.95 14.52 -8.96
N LEU A 487 -8.92 13.60 -8.90
CA LEU A 487 -9.19 12.64 -9.97
C LEU A 487 -10.41 13.03 -10.82
N ASN A 488 -10.70 14.33 -10.96
CA ASN A 488 -11.88 14.81 -11.67
C ASN A 488 -11.63 15.18 -13.14
N ILE A 489 -10.40 15.55 -13.50
CA ILE A 489 -10.08 16.13 -14.80
C ILE A 489 -9.09 15.23 -15.54
N CYS A 490 -9.43 14.97 -16.81
CA CYS A 490 -8.62 14.21 -17.75
C CYS A 490 -8.20 15.06 -18.94
N ASP A 491 -6.98 14.83 -19.42
CA ASP A 491 -6.43 15.46 -20.62
C ASP A 491 -5.40 14.53 -21.26
N GLN A 492 -5.60 14.16 -22.51
CA GLN A 492 -4.65 13.30 -23.21
C GLN A 492 -3.25 13.94 -23.36
N ALA A 493 -3.16 15.27 -23.37
CA ALA A 493 -1.89 15.97 -23.47
C ALA A 493 -0.94 15.74 -22.27
N VAL A 494 -1.48 15.35 -21.09
CA VAL A 494 -0.67 15.12 -19.89
C VAL A 494 -0.07 13.72 -19.78
N MET A 495 -0.41 12.82 -20.70
CA MET A 495 0.19 11.48 -20.74
C MET A 495 1.71 11.57 -20.94
N ASN A 496 2.41 10.50 -20.63
CA ASN A 496 3.88 10.45 -20.72
C ASN A 496 4.39 10.35 -22.18
N TRP A 497 4.10 11.37 -23.02
CA TRP A 497 4.53 11.45 -24.43
C TRP A 497 6.04 11.63 -24.57
N ALA A 498 6.58 12.61 -23.85
CA ALA A 498 8.00 12.97 -23.94
C ALA A 498 8.60 13.15 -22.52
N PRO A 499 8.69 12.09 -21.72
CA PRO A 499 9.31 12.18 -20.40
C PRO A 499 10.82 12.44 -20.52
N PRO A 500 11.46 13.04 -19.49
CA PRO A 500 12.91 13.23 -19.47
C PRO A 500 13.67 11.94 -19.79
N GLY A 501 14.73 12.02 -20.58
CA GLY A 501 15.52 10.87 -21.02
C GLY A 501 15.04 10.24 -22.34
N CYS A 502 13.84 10.59 -22.82
CA CYS A 502 13.34 10.03 -24.08
C CYS A 502 14.21 10.40 -25.29
N GLU A 503 14.89 11.55 -25.27
CA GLU A 503 15.81 12.01 -26.33
C GLU A 503 17.00 11.05 -26.46
N LYS A 504 17.55 10.59 -25.33
CA LYS A 504 18.67 9.65 -25.29
C LYS A 504 18.32 8.31 -25.95
N LEU A 505 17.05 7.92 -25.80
CA LEU A 505 16.51 6.70 -26.38
C LEU A 505 15.94 6.89 -27.79
N LYS A 506 15.83 8.13 -28.28
CA LYS A 506 15.11 8.49 -29.51
C LYS A 506 13.65 8.01 -29.51
N LYS A 507 12.99 8.13 -28.35
CA LYS A 507 11.63 7.64 -28.07
C LYS A 507 10.67 8.75 -27.60
N CYS A 508 11.01 10.01 -27.85
CA CYS A 508 10.08 11.12 -27.58
C CYS A 508 8.92 11.09 -28.57
N LEU A 509 7.72 11.20 -28.04
CA LEU A 509 6.49 11.26 -28.81
C LEU A 509 5.92 12.67 -28.75
N THR A 510 5.13 13.06 -29.76
CA THR A 510 4.49 14.39 -29.79
C THR A 510 3.19 14.35 -29.02
N PRO A 511 3.01 15.18 -27.96
CA PRO A 511 1.74 15.26 -27.26
C PRO A 511 0.66 15.85 -28.17
N PRO A 512 -0.62 15.41 -28.04
CA PRO A 512 -1.73 16.09 -28.67
C PRO A 512 -1.96 17.48 -28.09
N GLU A 513 -2.80 18.27 -28.72
CA GLU A 513 -3.26 19.54 -28.17
C GLU A 513 -4.01 19.30 -26.85
N SER A 514 -3.78 20.17 -25.86
CA SER A 514 -4.44 20.09 -24.56
C SER A 514 -5.93 20.38 -24.70
N ALA A 515 -6.76 19.46 -24.23
CA ALA A 515 -8.21 19.54 -24.22
C ALA A 515 -8.78 18.93 -22.92
N PRO A 516 -8.65 19.65 -21.78
CA PRO A 516 -9.12 19.15 -20.50
C PRO A 516 -10.63 18.90 -20.50
N THR A 517 -11.01 17.73 -20.02
CA THR A 517 -12.41 17.32 -19.89
C THR A 517 -12.64 16.68 -18.53
N LYS A 518 -13.92 16.58 -18.13
CA LYS A 518 -14.29 15.77 -16.97
C LYS A 518 -13.97 14.30 -17.25
N CYS A 519 -13.27 13.64 -16.32
CA CYS A 519 -13.03 12.21 -16.44
C CYS A 519 -14.35 11.44 -16.46
N LEU A 520 -14.53 10.61 -17.48
CA LEU A 520 -15.69 9.75 -17.66
C LEU A 520 -15.21 8.30 -17.59
N TRP A 521 -15.15 7.77 -16.38
CA TRP A 521 -14.85 6.35 -16.16
C TRP A 521 -16.15 5.57 -16.32
N PRO A 522 -16.15 4.41 -16.98
CA PRO A 522 -17.36 3.61 -17.17
C PRO A 522 -17.80 2.85 -15.91
N HIS A 523 -17.46 3.31 -14.73
CA HIS A 523 -17.71 2.54 -13.48
C HIS A 523 -18.66 3.23 -12.52
#